data_2d9efae88ebb8099ba38aa5c6e497bcb
#
_entry.id   2d9efae88ebb8099ba38aa5c6e497bcb
#
_cell.length_a   1.000
_cell.length_b   1.000
_cell.length_c   1.000
_cell.angle_alpha   90.00
_cell.angle_beta   90.00
_cell.angle_gamma   90.00
#
_symmetry.space_group_name_H-M   'P 1'
#
loop_
_entity.id
_entity.type
_entity.pdbx_description
1 polymer ?
#
loop_
_entity_poly.entity_id
_entity_poly.type
_entity_poly.pdbx_seq_one_letter_code
_entity_poly.pdbx_strand_id
1 'polypeptide(L)'
;PFGRRHVRQLRVRSIADLYEVLAFFEARGGELNGFRFRDPFDHGSGPPGEAAGALDQVIGTGDGTTATFQLAKTYGDAGGSFRRVIAKPVAGSVLVAVDGVAADGATCDPVTGIVTFAPGFVPGSGAVVTAGFSFDVPVRFATDRIDINLQAFDAGRIPTIPLIEVMP
;
A
#
# COMPACT_ATOMS: atom_id res chain seq x y z
N PRO A 1 15.87 10.98 4.36
CA PRO A 1 15.03 10.65 3.21
C PRO A 1 15.53 9.36 2.59
N PHE A 2 15.02 8.21 3.08
CA PHE A 2 15.36 6.91 2.50
C PHE A 2 14.16 6.46 1.66
N GLY A 3 14.11 6.91 0.39
CA GLY A 3 13.26 6.31 -0.61
C GLY A 3 13.75 4.89 -0.87
N ARG A 4 12.97 3.88 -0.47
CA ARG A 4 13.26 2.48 -0.79
C ARG A 4 13.12 2.31 -2.30
N ARG A 5 14.24 2.13 -3.00
CA ARG A 5 14.23 1.67 -4.39
C ARG A 5 13.93 0.18 -4.38
N HIS A 6 12.69 -0.18 -4.63
CA HIS A 6 12.34 -1.57 -4.90
C HIS A 6 12.38 -1.78 -6.42
N VAL A 7 13.39 -2.49 -6.88
CA VAL A 7 13.41 -3.04 -8.24
C VAL A 7 12.49 -4.24 -8.23
N ARG A 8 11.32 -4.13 -8.87
CA ARG A 8 10.33 -5.20 -8.96
C ARG A 8 10.22 -5.66 -10.39
N GLN A 9 10.25 -6.97 -10.59
CA GLN A 9 10.06 -7.58 -11.90
C GLN A 9 8.57 -7.82 -12.14
N LEU A 10 8.00 -7.11 -13.12
CA LEU A 10 6.75 -7.51 -13.73
C LEU A 10 6.98 -8.85 -14.45
N ARG A 11 6.13 -9.84 -14.24
CA ARG A 11 6.22 -11.11 -14.95
C ARG A 11 5.67 -10.95 -16.36
N VAL A 12 6.51 -10.55 -17.29
CA VAL A 12 6.23 -10.50 -18.72
C VAL A 12 6.56 -11.88 -19.31
N ARG A 13 5.58 -12.59 -19.82
CA ARG A 13 5.74 -13.97 -20.34
C ARG A 13 5.52 -14.07 -21.83
N SER A 14 4.92 -13.07 -22.44
CA SER A 14 4.56 -13.03 -23.85
C SER A 14 4.81 -11.66 -24.47
N ILE A 15 4.85 -11.58 -25.80
CA ILE A 15 4.89 -10.31 -26.53
C ILE A 15 3.63 -9.46 -26.23
N ALA A 16 2.49 -10.10 -26.00
CA ALA A 16 1.27 -9.41 -25.61
C ALA A 16 1.41 -8.73 -24.25
N ASP A 17 1.95 -9.44 -23.23
CA ASP A 17 2.22 -8.85 -21.91
C ASP A 17 3.20 -7.67 -22.01
N LEU A 18 4.21 -7.80 -22.88
CA LEU A 18 5.18 -6.74 -23.12
C LEU A 18 4.52 -5.49 -23.73
N TYR A 19 3.63 -5.70 -24.71
CA TYR A 19 2.86 -4.61 -25.31
C TYR A 19 1.97 -3.91 -24.29
N GLU A 20 1.29 -4.65 -23.40
CA GLU A 20 0.47 -4.07 -22.33
C GLU A 20 1.31 -3.22 -21.39
N VAL A 21 2.48 -3.69 -21.00
CA VAL A 21 3.41 -2.92 -20.14
C VAL A 21 3.88 -1.64 -20.84
N LEU A 22 4.22 -1.71 -22.12
CA LEU A 22 4.62 -0.53 -22.89
C LEU A 22 3.48 0.47 -23.03
N ALA A 23 2.28 -0.01 -23.40
CA ALA A 23 1.10 0.83 -23.51
C ALA A 23 0.78 1.53 -22.16
N PHE A 24 0.94 0.80 -21.06
CA PHE A 24 0.77 1.38 -19.73
C PHE A 24 1.86 2.41 -19.41
N PHE A 25 3.12 2.14 -19.76
CA PHE A 25 4.22 3.08 -19.58
C PHE A 25 3.99 4.40 -20.34
N GLU A 26 3.61 4.30 -21.61
CA GLU A 26 3.28 5.46 -22.44
C GLU A 26 2.07 6.23 -21.87
N ALA A 27 1.02 5.53 -21.41
CA ALA A 27 -0.15 6.14 -20.80
C ALA A 27 0.16 6.85 -19.48
N ARG A 28 1.25 6.48 -18.78
CA ARG A 28 1.73 7.18 -17.58
C ARG A 28 2.70 8.31 -17.91
N GLY A 29 3.15 8.45 -19.17
CA GLY A 29 4.19 9.42 -19.56
C GLY A 29 5.54 9.12 -18.91
N GLY A 30 5.93 7.84 -18.90
CA GLY A 30 7.14 7.42 -18.21
C GLY A 30 7.08 7.70 -16.72
N GLU A 31 8.03 8.49 -16.19
CA GLU A 31 8.11 8.84 -14.77
C GLU A 31 7.15 9.95 -14.31
N LEU A 32 6.32 10.50 -15.21
CA LEU A 32 5.52 11.69 -14.93
C LEU A 32 4.35 11.41 -13.96
N ASN A 33 3.62 10.30 -14.18
CA ASN A 33 2.40 10.00 -13.45
C ASN A 33 2.54 8.78 -12.54
N GLY A 34 2.12 8.94 -11.29
CA GLY A 34 2.05 7.85 -10.33
C GLY A 34 0.87 6.91 -10.56
N PHE A 35 0.98 5.70 -10.05
CA PHE A 35 -0.06 4.69 -10.08
C PHE A 35 -0.01 3.80 -8.84
N ARG A 36 -1.09 3.04 -8.62
CA ARG A 36 -1.17 2.07 -7.52
C ARG A 36 -0.53 0.76 -7.95
N PHE A 37 0.37 0.25 -7.14
CA PHE A 37 1.05 -1.01 -7.37
C PHE A 37 0.81 -1.96 -6.21
N ARG A 38 0.24 -3.13 -6.51
CA ARG A 38 0.12 -4.20 -5.52
C ARG A 38 1.43 -4.94 -5.38
N ASP A 39 2.07 -4.77 -4.22
CA ASP A 39 3.25 -5.53 -3.90
C ASP A 39 2.92 -6.99 -3.59
N PRO A 40 3.38 -7.98 -4.36
CA PRO A 40 3.09 -9.37 -4.09
C PRO A 40 3.64 -9.89 -2.76
N PHE A 41 4.62 -9.19 -2.18
CA PHE A 41 5.27 -9.58 -0.93
C PHE A 41 4.80 -8.78 0.28
N ASP A 42 4.23 -7.59 0.06
CA ASP A 42 3.84 -6.68 1.13
C ASP A 42 2.64 -5.80 0.74
N HIS A 43 1.44 -6.36 0.84
CA HIS A 43 0.18 -5.71 0.50
C HIS A 43 -0.93 -5.89 1.55
N GLY A 44 -0.60 -6.44 2.71
CA GLY A 44 -1.53 -6.66 3.83
C GLY A 44 -1.01 -6.09 5.14
N SER A 45 -1.90 -5.83 6.08
CA SER A 45 -1.58 -5.36 7.43
C SER A 45 -0.92 -6.43 8.30
N GLY A 46 -1.31 -7.69 8.12
CA GLY A 46 -0.78 -8.87 8.80
C GLY A 46 0.41 -9.53 8.08
N PRO A 47 0.78 -10.76 8.48
CA PRO A 47 1.79 -11.56 7.83
C PRO A 47 1.45 -11.86 6.36
N PRO A 48 2.46 -12.08 5.49
CA PRO A 48 2.22 -12.43 4.09
C PRO A 48 1.40 -13.73 3.97
N GLY A 49 0.36 -13.68 3.13
CA GLY A 49 -0.51 -14.85 2.86
C GLY A 49 -1.67 -15.00 3.84
N GLU A 50 -1.76 -14.22 4.88
CA GLU A 50 -2.88 -14.19 5.81
C GLU A 50 -3.91 -13.13 5.42
N ALA A 51 -5.18 -13.40 5.75
CA ALA A 51 -6.24 -12.41 5.60
C ALA A 51 -6.07 -11.30 6.65
N ALA A 52 -6.35 -10.06 6.26
CA ALA A 52 -6.29 -8.95 7.19
C ALA A 52 -7.31 -9.11 8.33
N GLY A 53 -6.85 -8.93 9.56
CA GLY A 53 -7.66 -8.95 10.78
C GLY A 53 -7.74 -7.56 11.42
N ALA A 54 -8.88 -7.21 12.02
CA ALA A 54 -9.09 -5.88 12.61
C ALA A 54 -8.07 -5.52 13.72
N LEU A 55 -7.34 -6.49 14.24
CA LEU A 55 -6.35 -6.31 15.32
C LEU A 55 -4.90 -6.26 14.83
N ASP A 56 -4.63 -6.32 13.53
CA ASP A 56 -3.29 -6.45 12.98
C ASP A 56 -2.35 -5.28 13.33
N GLN A 57 -2.86 -4.05 13.30
CA GLN A 57 -2.05 -2.84 13.49
C GLN A 57 -2.72 -1.87 14.46
N VAL A 58 -1.97 -1.40 15.45
CA VAL A 58 -2.41 -0.26 16.26
C VAL A 58 -2.22 1.01 15.44
N ILE A 59 -3.31 1.72 15.18
CA ILE A 59 -3.30 2.97 14.40
C ILE A 59 -3.39 4.22 15.26
N GLY A 60 -3.82 4.07 16.53
CA GLY A 60 -3.85 5.16 17.49
C GLY A 60 -4.51 4.81 18.81
N THR A 61 -4.64 5.83 19.66
CA THR A 61 -5.35 5.75 20.94
C THR A 61 -6.37 6.89 20.98
N GLY A 62 -7.60 6.59 21.39
CA GLY A 62 -8.67 7.55 21.54
C GLY A 62 -8.39 8.55 22.67
N ASP A 63 -8.91 9.75 22.54
CA ASP A 63 -8.89 10.83 23.55
C ASP A 63 -10.29 11.37 23.86
N GLY A 64 -11.34 10.76 23.27
CA GLY A 64 -12.73 11.20 23.38
C GLY A 64 -13.11 12.34 22.42
N THR A 65 -12.17 12.87 21.64
CA THR A 65 -12.38 14.02 20.74
C THR A 65 -11.86 13.80 19.32
N THR A 66 -10.74 13.11 19.19
CA THR A 66 -10.11 12.79 17.90
C THR A 66 -10.93 11.74 17.14
N ALA A 67 -11.52 12.16 16.02
CA ALA A 67 -12.35 11.31 15.18
C ALA A 67 -11.58 10.66 14.01
N THR A 68 -10.32 11.04 13.76
CA THR A 68 -9.58 10.59 12.58
C THR A 68 -8.27 9.92 12.96
N PHE A 69 -7.98 8.76 12.29
CA PHE A 69 -6.78 7.98 12.52
C PHE A 69 -6.16 7.57 11.18
N GLN A 70 -4.85 7.77 11.02
CA GLN A 70 -4.14 7.40 9.81
C GLN A 70 -3.79 5.92 9.84
N LEU A 71 -4.15 5.16 8.80
CA LEU A 71 -3.68 3.80 8.62
C LEU A 71 -2.15 3.75 8.54
N ALA A 72 -1.57 2.83 9.26
CA ALA A 72 -0.13 2.60 9.23
C ALA A 72 0.19 1.12 9.47
N LYS A 73 1.29 0.67 8.88
CA LYS A 73 1.88 -0.64 9.16
C LYS A 73 3.21 -0.46 9.86
N THR A 74 3.38 -1.15 10.98
CA THR A 74 4.61 -1.13 11.76
C THR A 74 5.43 -2.37 11.43
N TYR A 75 6.68 -2.16 11.06
CA TYR A 75 7.70 -3.20 10.88
C TYR A 75 8.69 -3.05 12.00
N GLY A 76 9.05 -4.13 12.65
CA GLY A 76 9.98 -4.06 13.77
C GLY A 76 10.65 -5.37 14.07
N ASP A 77 11.80 -5.26 14.73
CA ASP A 77 12.57 -6.34 15.30
C ASP A 77 13.22 -5.90 16.63
N ALA A 78 14.14 -6.69 17.17
CA ALA A 78 14.87 -6.34 18.39
C ALA A 78 15.74 -5.08 18.28
N GLY A 79 16.03 -4.61 17.06
CA GLY A 79 16.86 -3.42 16.79
C GLY A 79 16.07 -2.13 16.59
N GLY A 80 14.74 -2.19 16.47
CA GLY A 80 13.90 -1.01 16.32
C GLY A 80 12.63 -1.23 15.50
N SER A 81 11.87 -0.17 15.29
CA SER A 81 10.64 -0.22 14.52
C SER A 81 10.55 0.92 13.51
N PHE A 82 9.88 0.65 12.40
CA PHE A 82 9.55 1.63 11.37
C PHE A 82 8.04 1.62 11.14
N ARG A 83 7.41 2.79 11.28
CA ARG A 83 5.98 2.97 11.02
C ARG A 83 5.79 3.57 9.63
N ARG A 84 5.18 2.78 8.73
CA ARG A 84 4.85 3.19 7.37
C ARG A 84 3.42 3.71 7.33
N VAL A 85 3.24 4.93 6.84
CA VAL A 85 1.91 5.48 6.53
C VAL A 85 1.33 4.75 5.32
N ILE A 86 0.07 4.32 5.42
CA ILE A 86 -0.66 3.65 4.34
C ILE A 86 -1.67 4.62 3.75
N ALA A 87 -1.35 5.15 2.57
CA ALA A 87 -2.17 6.14 1.89
C ALA A 87 -3.10 5.55 0.81
N LYS A 88 -2.90 4.29 0.43
CA LYS A 88 -3.69 3.66 -0.65
C LYS A 88 -4.26 2.31 -0.20
N PRO A 89 -5.11 2.27 0.84
CA PRO A 89 -5.80 1.03 1.17
C PRO A 89 -6.71 0.61 0.01
N VAL A 90 -6.98 -0.69 -0.08
CA VAL A 90 -7.95 -1.24 -1.02
C VAL A 90 -9.34 -0.92 -0.50
N ALA A 91 -10.19 -0.35 -1.34
CA ALA A 91 -11.55 -0.02 -0.97
C ALA A 91 -12.29 -1.27 -0.45
N GLY A 92 -12.97 -1.13 0.69
CA GLY A 92 -13.74 -2.22 1.31
C GLY A 92 -12.90 -3.27 2.04
N SER A 93 -11.55 -3.15 2.09
CA SER A 93 -10.70 -4.10 2.80
C SER A 93 -10.38 -3.70 4.24
N VAL A 94 -10.73 -2.48 4.64
CA VAL A 94 -10.36 -1.95 5.95
C VAL A 94 -11.33 -2.43 7.02
N LEU A 95 -10.80 -3.10 8.02
CA LEU A 95 -11.50 -3.56 9.21
C LEU A 95 -10.96 -2.74 10.39
N VAL A 96 -11.84 -2.14 11.17
CA VAL A 96 -11.46 -1.31 12.33
C VAL A 96 -12.01 -1.91 13.60
N ALA A 97 -11.23 -1.87 14.67
CA ALA A 97 -11.69 -2.23 16.01
C ALA A 97 -11.26 -1.18 17.06
N VAL A 98 -12.05 -1.06 18.10
CA VAL A 98 -11.78 -0.25 19.29
C VAL A 98 -11.82 -1.18 20.50
N ASP A 99 -10.74 -1.21 21.27
CA ASP A 99 -10.55 -2.14 22.41
C ASP A 99 -10.86 -3.61 22.07
N GLY A 100 -10.48 -4.03 20.84
CA GLY A 100 -10.66 -5.39 20.35
C GLY A 100 -12.07 -5.71 19.83
N VAL A 101 -13.00 -4.77 19.85
CA VAL A 101 -14.37 -4.93 19.34
C VAL A 101 -14.49 -4.22 17.99
N ALA A 102 -15.12 -4.89 17.01
CA ALA A 102 -15.37 -4.30 15.69
C ALA A 102 -16.07 -2.95 15.84
N ALA A 103 -15.53 -1.92 15.19
CA ALA A 103 -16.00 -0.55 15.33
C ALA A 103 -17.15 -0.26 14.37
N ASP A 104 -18.29 0.15 14.92
CA ASP A 104 -19.37 0.75 14.15
C ASP A 104 -19.06 2.21 13.82
N GLY A 105 -19.64 2.74 12.76
CA GLY A 105 -19.53 4.16 12.38
C GLY A 105 -18.15 4.60 11.90
N ALA A 106 -17.21 3.67 11.68
CA ALA A 106 -15.90 3.95 11.10
C ALA A 106 -15.93 3.81 9.58
N THR A 107 -15.38 4.80 8.87
CA THR A 107 -15.19 4.77 7.42
C THR A 107 -13.73 5.07 7.08
N CYS A 108 -13.24 4.57 5.95
CA CYS A 108 -11.86 4.84 5.51
C CYS A 108 -11.85 5.42 4.09
N ASP A 109 -11.14 6.53 3.92
CA ASP A 109 -10.85 7.09 2.60
C ASP A 109 -9.80 6.25 1.87
N PRO A 110 -10.12 5.61 0.73
CA PRO A 110 -9.18 4.77 -0.01
C PRO A 110 -8.08 5.57 -0.74
N VAL A 111 -8.15 6.90 -0.72
CA VAL A 111 -7.14 7.76 -1.36
C VAL A 111 -6.09 8.22 -0.36
N THR A 112 -6.47 8.48 0.89
CA THR A 112 -5.58 9.00 1.93
C THR A 112 -5.24 7.97 3.01
N GLY A 113 -6.06 6.92 3.17
CA GLY A 113 -5.93 5.95 4.25
C GLY A 113 -6.33 6.51 5.62
N ILE A 114 -7.09 7.59 5.65
CA ILE A 114 -7.63 8.16 6.89
C ILE A 114 -8.91 7.43 7.25
N VAL A 115 -8.94 6.85 8.45
CA VAL A 115 -10.13 6.31 9.09
C VAL A 115 -10.83 7.45 9.82
N THR A 116 -12.14 7.61 9.62
CA THR A 116 -12.97 8.64 10.26
C THR A 116 -14.13 7.97 10.99
N PHE A 117 -14.29 8.31 12.27
CA PHE A 117 -15.42 7.90 13.08
C PHE A 117 -16.55 8.92 12.99
N ALA A 118 -17.77 8.45 12.82
CA ALA A 118 -18.96 9.29 12.84
C ALA A 118 -19.20 9.86 14.25
N PRO A 119 -19.94 10.99 14.38
CA PRO A 119 -20.35 11.53 15.67
C PRO A 119 -21.07 10.46 16.52
N GLY A 120 -20.67 10.33 17.78
CA GLY A 120 -21.19 9.32 18.72
C GLY A 120 -20.43 7.99 18.73
N PHE A 121 -19.48 7.79 17.78
CA PHE A 121 -18.61 6.61 17.69
C PHE A 121 -17.14 6.95 17.95
N VAL A 122 -16.83 8.20 18.30
CA VAL A 122 -15.46 8.65 18.55
C VAL A 122 -14.85 7.84 19.69
N PRO A 123 -13.66 7.23 19.52
CA PRO A 123 -13.03 6.40 20.55
C PRO A 123 -12.77 7.19 21.84
N GLY A 124 -13.21 6.63 22.95
CA GLY A 124 -13.03 7.24 24.28
C GLY A 124 -11.57 7.37 24.70
N SER A 125 -11.32 8.16 25.75
CA SER A 125 -9.97 8.36 26.26
C SER A 125 -9.32 7.05 26.71
N GLY A 126 -8.13 6.74 26.16
CA GLY A 126 -7.37 5.53 26.42
C GLY A 126 -7.76 4.32 25.56
N ALA A 127 -8.86 4.38 24.80
CA ALA A 127 -9.29 3.29 23.94
C ALA A 127 -8.28 3.02 22.82
N VAL A 128 -7.89 1.77 22.63
CA VAL A 128 -6.93 1.35 21.59
C VAL A 128 -7.65 1.18 20.27
N VAL A 129 -7.23 1.94 19.26
CA VAL A 129 -7.76 1.82 17.89
C VAL A 129 -6.82 0.97 17.06
N THR A 130 -7.37 -0.12 16.50
CA THR A 130 -6.63 -1.04 15.64
C THR A 130 -7.30 -1.16 14.27
N ALA A 131 -6.53 -1.58 13.27
CA ALA A 131 -7.06 -1.84 11.95
C ALA A 131 -6.31 -2.94 11.22
N GLY A 132 -7.06 -3.69 10.39
CA GLY A 132 -6.53 -4.58 9.37
C GLY A 132 -6.96 -4.13 7.99
N PHE A 133 -6.09 -4.30 7.01
CA PHE A 133 -6.32 -3.80 5.65
C PHE A 133 -5.42 -4.46 4.61
N SER A 134 -5.89 -4.46 3.37
CA SER A 134 -5.02 -4.61 2.20
C SER A 134 -4.69 -3.24 1.61
N PHE A 135 -3.50 -3.10 1.02
CA PHE A 135 -3.08 -1.81 0.46
C PHE A 135 -2.26 -1.97 -0.82
N ASP A 136 -2.25 -0.91 -1.61
CA ASP A 136 -1.36 -0.73 -2.74
C ASP A 136 -0.30 0.32 -2.40
N VAL A 137 0.85 0.21 -3.02
CA VAL A 137 1.93 1.18 -2.89
C VAL A 137 1.78 2.23 -3.99
N PRO A 138 1.74 3.53 -3.67
CA PRO A 138 1.82 4.55 -4.70
C PRO A 138 3.24 4.56 -5.27
N VAL A 139 3.35 4.30 -6.57
CA VAL A 139 4.63 4.25 -7.26
C VAL A 139 4.58 5.06 -8.55
N ARG A 140 5.75 5.38 -9.11
CA ARG A 140 5.92 5.82 -10.48
C ARG A 140 7.06 5.07 -11.13
N PHE A 141 7.15 5.09 -12.44
CA PHE A 141 8.34 4.60 -13.12
C PHE A 141 9.57 5.40 -12.69
N ALA A 142 10.71 4.74 -12.59
CA ALA A 142 11.98 5.37 -12.22
C ALA A 142 12.81 5.77 -13.46
N THR A 143 12.21 5.71 -14.63
CA THR A 143 12.83 6.02 -15.91
C THR A 143 11.78 6.55 -16.88
N ASP A 144 12.21 7.43 -17.76
CA ASP A 144 11.42 7.95 -18.89
C ASP A 144 11.58 7.09 -20.17
N ARG A 145 12.41 6.04 -20.10
CA ARG A 145 12.69 5.12 -21.23
C ARG A 145 12.74 3.67 -20.75
N ILE A 146 12.07 2.79 -21.49
CA ILE A 146 12.19 1.33 -21.33
C ILE A 146 13.03 0.79 -22.49
N ASP A 147 14.17 0.19 -22.17
CA ASP A 147 15.01 -0.49 -23.15
C ASP A 147 14.59 -1.95 -23.27
N ILE A 148 14.11 -2.34 -24.44
CA ILE A 148 13.68 -3.72 -24.75
C ILE A 148 14.64 -4.33 -25.73
N ASN A 149 15.21 -5.45 -25.34
CA ASN A 149 15.98 -6.31 -26.24
C ASN A 149 15.13 -7.55 -26.59
N LEU A 150 14.56 -7.57 -27.80
CA LEU A 150 13.70 -8.64 -28.27
C LEU A 150 14.41 -9.99 -28.34
N GLN A 151 15.69 -10.02 -28.72
CA GLN A 151 16.47 -11.28 -28.73
C GLN A 151 16.69 -11.82 -27.30
N ALA A 152 16.93 -10.95 -26.34
CA ALA A 152 17.05 -11.34 -24.94
C ALA A 152 15.70 -11.81 -24.38
N PHE A 153 14.58 -11.19 -24.81
CA PHE A 153 13.24 -11.59 -24.45
C PHE A 153 12.88 -12.98 -24.98
N ASP A 154 13.16 -13.25 -26.27
CA ASP A 154 12.99 -14.57 -26.90
C ASP A 154 13.85 -15.65 -26.21
N ALA A 155 14.99 -15.27 -25.62
CA ALA A 155 15.82 -16.12 -24.78
C ALA A 155 15.34 -16.26 -23.32
N GLY A 156 14.14 -15.76 -22.98
CA GLY A 156 13.52 -15.85 -21.67
C GLY A 156 14.00 -14.81 -20.66
N ARG A 157 14.70 -13.77 -21.08
CA ARG A 157 15.11 -12.65 -20.21
C ARG A 157 14.03 -11.59 -20.16
N ILE A 158 13.53 -11.35 -18.94
CA ILE A 158 12.49 -10.35 -18.68
C ILE A 158 13.14 -8.97 -18.52
N PRO A 159 12.64 -7.91 -19.22
CA PRO A 159 13.13 -6.56 -19.02
C PRO A 159 12.91 -6.12 -17.55
N THR A 160 13.89 -5.45 -16.97
CA THR A 160 13.78 -4.85 -15.66
C THR A 160 13.12 -3.49 -15.79
N ILE A 161 11.96 -3.31 -15.15
CA ILE A 161 11.23 -2.04 -15.13
C ILE A 161 11.32 -1.47 -13.72
N PRO A 162 12.17 -0.46 -13.50
CA PRO A 162 12.36 0.10 -12.17
C PRO A 162 11.17 0.97 -11.76
N LEU A 163 10.70 0.79 -10.53
CA LEU A 163 9.66 1.61 -9.90
C LEU A 163 10.24 2.33 -8.67
N ILE A 164 9.76 3.54 -8.43
CA ILE A 164 10.05 4.33 -7.23
C ILE A 164 8.75 4.55 -6.47
N GLU A 165 8.77 4.31 -5.17
CA GLU A 165 7.66 4.67 -4.29
C GLU A 165 7.54 6.20 -4.20
N VAL A 166 6.32 6.69 -4.37
CA VAL A 166 5.97 8.09 -4.17
C VAL A 166 5.37 8.19 -2.77
N MET A 167 6.06 8.92 -1.89
CA MET A 167 5.52 9.19 -0.56
C MET A 167 4.37 10.20 -0.66
N PRO A 168 3.26 9.97 0.06
CA PRO A 168 2.14 10.92 0.12
C PRO A 168 2.51 12.22 0.81
#